data_7064a38496ceba01df1832994bd2ff27
#
_entry.id   7064a38496ceba01df1832994bd2ff27
#
_cell.length_a   1.000
_cell.length_b   1.000
_cell.length_c   1.000
_cell.angle_alpha   90.00
_cell.angle_beta   90.00
_cell.angle_gamma   90.00
#
_symmetry.space_group_name_H-M   'P 1'
#
loop_
_entity.id
_entity.type
_entity.pdbx_description
1 polymer ?
#
loop_
_entity_poly.entity_id
_entity_poly.type
_entity_poly.pdbx_seq_one_letter_code
_entity_poly.pdbx_strand_id
1 'polypeptide(L)'
;MSKKLLCPLIIIIIFSSLIEALAAPTKKKVVKYQTPVETSLVIDGQTGKVLHSRNAKQKIYPASLTKVMTIYLMFEALKTGKLSFDHQLYVSQNATKALPSKLYLVAGEKISVLDSIYALSIKSANDVAVTVAENMAGSEKKFARLMTIKARQLGMKDTNFTNASGWHDPKQYTTAVDLAKLTMAIKRDFPQYYKLFSEKSFVYKGKTINTHNKVAATYPGAEGLKTGYHVPAGCNLITTATRGGKSLVAIVTGHKNSTTRDTKMVRLLDTHFGVPQLSNMVAKSPQPTLKKSSKKSINKTKQQSVAMKNSNKKNKNLAKTKSHKTSKA
;
A
#
# COMPACT_ATOMS: atom_id res chain seq x y z
N MET A 1 -51.13 -66.75 -13.78
CA MET A 1 -50.04 -65.86 -14.12
C MET A 1 -50.37 -64.46 -13.67
N SER A 2 -49.91 -64.06 -12.46
CA SER A 2 -50.22 -62.80 -11.82
C SER A 2 -48.96 -61.90 -11.89
N LYS A 3 -48.99 -60.83 -12.67
CA LYS A 3 -47.94 -59.84 -12.79
C LYS A 3 -48.14 -58.82 -11.61
N LYS A 4 -47.24 -58.85 -10.64
CA LYS A 4 -47.18 -57.85 -9.56
C LYS A 4 -46.69 -56.52 -10.14
N LEU A 5 -47.52 -55.49 -10.11
CA LEU A 5 -47.14 -54.11 -10.38
C LEU A 5 -46.24 -53.60 -9.21
N LEU A 6 -44.99 -53.31 -9.47
CA LEU A 6 -44.13 -52.63 -8.50
C LEU A 6 -44.55 -51.16 -8.43
N CYS A 7 -44.82 -50.71 -7.22
CA CYS A 7 -45.30 -49.39 -6.88
C CYS A 7 -44.27 -48.28 -7.22
N PRO A 8 -44.63 -47.20 -7.98
CA PRO A 8 -43.71 -46.11 -8.33
C PRO A 8 -43.32 -45.19 -7.15
N LEU A 9 -43.83 -45.48 -5.93
CA LEU A 9 -43.62 -44.63 -4.74
C LEU A 9 -42.20 -44.68 -4.17
N ILE A 10 -41.41 -45.74 -4.42
CA ILE A 10 -40.08 -45.89 -3.87
C ILE A 10 -39.02 -45.07 -4.65
N ILE A 11 -39.24 -44.75 -5.94
CA ILE A 11 -38.30 -44.00 -6.77
C ILE A 11 -38.29 -42.50 -6.41
N ILE A 12 -39.39 -41.94 -5.92
CA ILE A 12 -39.49 -40.51 -5.57
C ILE A 12 -38.77 -40.16 -4.27
N ILE A 13 -38.71 -41.11 -3.32
CA ILE A 13 -38.05 -40.89 -2.01
C ILE A 13 -36.53 -40.92 -2.14
N ILE A 14 -35.96 -41.66 -3.10
CA ILE A 14 -34.52 -41.73 -3.33
C ILE A 14 -33.99 -40.48 -4.04
N PHE A 15 -34.81 -39.81 -4.86
CA PHE A 15 -34.44 -38.57 -5.56
C PHE A 15 -34.48 -37.34 -4.69
N SER A 16 -35.34 -37.28 -3.66
CA SER A 16 -35.39 -36.13 -2.72
C SER A 16 -34.21 -36.10 -1.77
N SER A 17 -33.64 -37.25 -1.38
CA SER A 17 -32.46 -37.32 -0.50
C SER A 17 -31.14 -36.97 -1.22
N LEU A 18 -31.10 -37.07 -2.55
CA LEU A 18 -29.90 -36.71 -3.34
C LEU A 18 -29.78 -35.19 -3.59
N ILE A 19 -30.87 -34.43 -3.54
CA ILE A 19 -30.88 -33.00 -3.78
C ILE A 19 -30.47 -32.21 -2.53
N GLU A 20 -30.74 -32.71 -1.32
CA GLU A 20 -30.31 -32.05 -0.08
C GLU A 20 -28.79 -32.19 0.21
N ALA A 21 -28.14 -33.18 -0.38
CA ALA A 21 -26.69 -33.36 -0.21
C ALA A 21 -25.83 -32.35 -1.01
N LEU A 22 -26.42 -31.63 -1.98
CA LEU A 22 -25.71 -30.65 -2.83
C LEU A 22 -25.75 -29.22 -2.29
N ALA A 23 -26.47 -28.96 -1.20
CA ALA A 23 -26.66 -27.62 -0.63
C ALA A 23 -25.98 -27.39 0.73
N ALA A 24 -25.02 -28.21 1.13
CA ALA A 24 -24.25 -27.94 2.35
C ALA A 24 -23.39 -26.69 2.15
N PRO A 25 -23.58 -25.61 2.94
CA PRO A 25 -22.77 -24.42 2.81
C PRO A 25 -21.32 -24.79 3.14
N THR A 26 -20.43 -24.70 2.15
CA THR A 26 -18.98 -24.84 2.37
C THR A 26 -18.54 -23.79 3.39
N LYS A 27 -18.32 -24.19 4.63
CA LYS A 27 -17.75 -23.31 5.68
C LYS A 27 -16.45 -22.74 5.14
N LYS A 28 -16.45 -21.48 4.75
CA LYS A 28 -15.21 -20.76 4.38
C LYS A 28 -14.25 -20.89 5.54
N LYS A 29 -13.14 -21.59 5.31
CA LYS A 29 -12.08 -21.77 6.30
C LYS A 29 -11.57 -20.39 6.68
N VAL A 30 -11.88 -19.91 7.88
CA VAL A 30 -11.37 -18.63 8.38
C VAL A 30 -9.88 -18.81 8.62
N VAL A 31 -9.08 -18.23 7.73
CA VAL A 31 -7.62 -18.20 7.89
C VAL A 31 -7.31 -17.22 9.01
N LYS A 32 -6.94 -17.71 10.19
CA LYS A 32 -6.41 -16.86 11.26
C LYS A 32 -5.01 -16.42 10.87
N TYR A 33 -4.84 -15.17 10.47
CA TYR A 33 -3.54 -14.56 10.31
C TYR A 33 -2.97 -14.17 11.67
N GLN A 34 -1.65 -14.33 11.85
CA GLN A 34 -0.97 -13.79 13.02
C GLN A 34 -1.09 -12.26 13.01
N THR A 35 -1.22 -11.67 14.20
CA THR A 35 -1.22 -10.20 14.34
C THR A 35 0.10 -9.64 13.81
N PRO A 36 0.07 -8.62 12.94
CA PRO A 36 1.29 -8.00 12.44
C PRO A 36 2.15 -7.46 13.59
N VAL A 37 3.47 -7.67 13.49
CA VAL A 37 4.42 -7.18 14.51
C VAL A 37 4.83 -5.76 14.19
N GLU A 38 4.57 -4.83 15.11
CA GLU A 38 5.07 -3.48 15.01
C GLU A 38 6.57 -3.43 15.27
N THR A 39 7.33 -2.98 14.27
CA THR A 39 8.77 -2.71 14.38
C THR A 39 9.08 -1.28 14.02
N SER A 40 10.16 -0.74 14.55
CA SER A 40 10.68 0.55 14.09
C SER A 40 12.20 0.58 14.21
N LEU A 41 12.85 1.20 13.21
CA LEU A 41 14.29 1.39 13.14
C LEU A 41 14.55 2.76 12.51
N VAL A 42 15.51 3.50 13.10
CA VAL A 42 16.10 4.69 12.46
C VAL A 42 17.61 4.53 12.52
N ILE A 43 18.25 4.71 11.38
CA ILE A 43 19.71 4.73 11.29
C ILE A 43 20.16 6.05 10.64
N ASP A 44 21.36 6.46 10.97
CA ASP A 44 22.06 7.48 10.24
C ASP A 44 22.35 6.97 8.81
N GLY A 45 21.92 7.73 7.82
CA GLY A 45 21.98 7.32 6.40
C GLY A 45 23.35 7.40 5.77
N GLN A 46 24.34 7.98 6.45
CA GLN A 46 25.73 8.05 6.00
C GLN A 46 26.59 6.97 6.65
N THR A 47 26.44 6.79 7.97
CA THR A 47 27.32 5.91 8.77
C THR A 47 26.69 4.53 9.04
N GLY A 48 25.37 4.39 8.89
CA GLY A 48 24.64 3.18 9.30
C GLY A 48 24.45 3.05 10.82
N LYS A 49 24.89 4.03 11.62
CA LYS A 49 24.73 4.03 13.09
C LYS A 49 23.24 3.95 13.46
N VAL A 50 22.89 3.01 14.34
CA VAL A 50 21.52 2.88 14.85
C VAL A 50 21.21 4.01 15.82
N LEU A 51 20.16 4.78 15.53
CA LEU A 51 19.67 5.89 16.33
C LEU A 51 18.41 5.53 17.13
N HIS A 52 17.59 4.62 16.60
CA HIS A 52 16.42 4.07 17.26
C HIS A 52 16.18 2.64 16.79
N SER A 53 15.79 1.76 17.71
CA SER A 53 15.47 0.36 17.40
C SER A 53 14.40 -0.18 18.35
N ARG A 54 13.31 -0.71 17.77
CA ARG A 54 12.26 -1.44 18.48
C ARG A 54 11.88 -2.66 17.66
N ASN A 55 12.06 -3.85 18.18
CA ASN A 55 11.77 -5.12 17.52
C ASN A 55 12.43 -5.25 16.13
N ALA A 56 13.51 -4.51 15.84
CA ALA A 56 14.05 -4.36 14.48
C ALA A 56 14.61 -5.64 13.86
N LYS A 57 14.93 -6.66 14.68
CA LYS A 57 15.39 -7.99 14.26
C LYS A 57 14.23 -9.00 14.12
N GLN A 58 13.00 -8.63 14.52
CA GLN A 58 11.84 -9.50 14.39
C GLN A 58 11.54 -9.78 12.92
N LYS A 59 11.33 -11.04 12.57
CA LYS A 59 10.86 -11.41 11.22
C LYS A 59 9.45 -10.87 10.98
N ILE A 60 9.27 -10.21 9.86
CA ILE A 60 8.01 -9.60 9.41
C ILE A 60 7.76 -9.95 7.94
N TYR A 61 6.51 -9.84 7.52
CA TYR A 61 6.17 -9.90 6.11
C TYR A 61 6.44 -8.54 5.46
N PRO A 62 7.29 -8.47 4.42
CA PRO A 62 7.65 -7.18 3.78
C PRO A 62 6.48 -6.53 3.05
N ALA A 63 5.51 -7.31 2.57
CA ALA A 63 4.55 -6.85 1.58
C ALA A 63 5.27 -6.16 0.40
N SER A 64 4.72 -5.07 -0.15
CA SER A 64 5.34 -4.39 -1.30
C SER A 64 6.68 -3.69 -1.02
N LEU A 65 7.22 -3.73 0.21
CA LEU A 65 8.63 -3.33 0.42
C LEU A 65 9.59 -4.24 -0.36
N THR A 66 9.18 -5.46 -0.68
CA THR A 66 9.87 -6.42 -1.58
C THR A 66 10.30 -5.77 -2.89
N LYS A 67 9.48 -4.87 -3.45
CA LYS A 67 9.76 -4.22 -4.73
C LYS A 67 11.02 -3.34 -4.72
N VAL A 68 11.53 -2.97 -3.53
CA VAL A 68 12.83 -2.29 -3.43
C VAL A 68 13.96 -3.20 -3.90
N MET A 69 13.91 -4.51 -3.58
CA MET A 69 14.87 -5.49 -4.11
C MET A 69 14.67 -5.74 -5.61
N THR A 70 13.43 -5.75 -6.08
CA THR A 70 13.14 -5.86 -7.52
C THR A 70 13.77 -4.68 -8.29
N ILE A 71 13.59 -3.45 -7.80
CA ILE A 71 14.20 -2.25 -8.38
C ILE A 71 15.73 -2.27 -8.22
N TYR A 72 16.27 -2.77 -7.10
CA TYR A 72 17.72 -2.92 -6.93
C TYR A 72 18.34 -3.76 -8.05
N LEU A 73 17.74 -4.91 -8.37
CA LEU A 73 18.22 -5.77 -9.47
C LEU A 73 18.06 -5.12 -10.85
N MET A 74 17.00 -4.32 -11.06
CA MET A 74 16.86 -3.51 -12.29
C MET A 74 17.97 -2.46 -12.39
N PHE A 75 18.29 -1.76 -11.30
CA PHE A 75 19.38 -0.79 -11.28
C PHE A 75 20.75 -1.44 -11.51
N GLU A 76 20.95 -2.64 -10.99
CA GLU A 76 22.17 -3.41 -11.27
C GLU A 76 22.28 -3.76 -12.78
N ALA A 77 21.18 -4.17 -13.40
CA ALA A 77 21.14 -4.46 -14.81
C ALA A 77 21.34 -3.20 -15.68
N LEU A 78 20.80 -2.04 -15.29
CA LEU A 78 21.05 -0.76 -15.92
C LEU A 78 22.52 -0.35 -15.80
N LYS A 79 23.11 -0.47 -14.59
CA LYS A 79 24.51 -0.10 -14.33
C LYS A 79 25.49 -0.95 -15.15
N THR A 80 25.16 -2.22 -15.38
CA THR A 80 25.98 -3.16 -16.15
C THR A 80 25.68 -3.16 -17.65
N GLY A 81 24.80 -2.29 -18.15
CA GLY A 81 24.42 -2.20 -19.56
C GLY A 81 23.57 -3.36 -20.08
N LYS A 82 23.10 -4.28 -19.20
CA LYS A 82 22.20 -5.35 -19.58
C LYS A 82 20.77 -4.87 -19.88
N LEU A 83 20.40 -3.72 -19.36
CA LEU A 83 19.17 -3.00 -19.64
C LEU A 83 19.49 -1.54 -19.94
N SER A 84 18.60 -0.88 -20.69
CA SER A 84 18.52 0.59 -20.82
C SER A 84 17.14 1.05 -20.36
N PHE A 85 16.92 2.33 -20.13
CA PHE A 85 15.62 2.84 -19.66
C PHE A 85 14.49 2.65 -20.68
N ASP A 86 14.80 2.68 -21.97
CA ASP A 86 13.89 2.49 -23.10
C ASP A 86 13.69 1.02 -23.47
N HIS A 87 14.51 0.10 -22.93
CA HIS A 87 14.35 -1.34 -23.17
C HIS A 87 12.92 -1.78 -22.84
N GLN A 88 12.29 -2.53 -23.76
CA GLN A 88 10.90 -2.94 -23.67
C GLN A 88 10.78 -4.33 -23.06
N LEU A 89 10.08 -4.42 -21.93
CA LEU A 89 9.76 -5.66 -21.25
C LEU A 89 8.42 -6.21 -21.75
N TYR A 90 8.41 -7.48 -22.13
CA TYR A 90 7.24 -8.16 -22.66
C TYR A 90 6.28 -8.58 -21.54
N VAL A 91 4.99 -8.26 -21.69
CA VAL A 91 3.95 -8.60 -20.71
C VAL A 91 3.36 -9.97 -21.04
N SER A 92 3.58 -10.95 -20.17
CA SER A 92 3.04 -12.29 -20.30
C SER A 92 1.57 -12.38 -19.86
N GLN A 93 0.89 -13.43 -20.31
CA GLN A 93 -0.45 -13.78 -19.79
C GLN A 93 -0.41 -14.05 -18.26
N ASN A 94 0.69 -14.56 -17.71
CA ASN A 94 0.83 -14.78 -16.28
C ASN A 94 0.91 -13.47 -15.49
N ALA A 95 1.66 -12.48 -15.98
CA ALA A 95 1.76 -11.16 -15.35
C ALA A 95 0.37 -10.48 -15.20
N THR A 96 -0.51 -10.63 -16.19
CA THR A 96 -1.86 -10.05 -16.13
C THR A 96 -2.76 -10.65 -15.04
N LYS A 97 -2.44 -11.84 -14.52
CA LYS A 97 -3.17 -12.51 -13.43
C LYS A 97 -2.77 -12.00 -12.05
N ALA A 98 -1.71 -11.19 -11.94
CA ALA A 98 -1.28 -10.63 -10.66
C ALA A 98 -2.43 -9.89 -9.96
N LEU A 99 -2.49 -10.01 -8.63
CA LEU A 99 -3.52 -9.35 -7.82
C LEU A 99 -3.19 -7.86 -7.59
N PRO A 100 -4.16 -6.98 -7.33
CA PRO A 100 -3.93 -5.56 -7.11
C PRO A 100 -2.97 -5.28 -5.93
N SER A 101 -2.16 -4.14 -5.98
CA SER A 101 -2.19 -3.04 -6.94
C SER A 101 -1.60 -3.41 -8.31
N LYS A 102 -2.12 -2.82 -9.40
CA LYS A 102 -1.76 -3.14 -10.79
C LYS A 102 -1.76 -1.89 -11.66
N LEU A 103 -1.02 -1.93 -12.79
CA LEU A 103 -1.22 -1.03 -13.93
C LEU A 103 -2.31 -1.52 -14.89
N TYR A 104 -2.78 -2.77 -14.71
CA TYR A 104 -3.71 -3.45 -15.62
C TYR A 104 -3.11 -3.63 -17.01
N LEU A 105 -1.87 -4.14 -17.04
CA LEU A 105 -1.19 -4.49 -18.29
C LEU A 105 -1.95 -5.56 -19.05
N VAL A 106 -1.88 -5.51 -20.39
CA VAL A 106 -2.49 -6.48 -21.30
C VAL A 106 -1.41 -7.43 -21.83
N ALA A 107 -1.72 -8.72 -21.92
CA ALA A 107 -0.79 -9.72 -22.47
C ALA A 107 -0.44 -9.38 -23.93
N GLY A 108 0.83 -9.51 -24.28
CA GLY A 108 1.35 -9.13 -25.60
C GLY A 108 1.82 -7.68 -25.69
N GLU A 109 1.44 -6.83 -24.73
CA GLU A 109 1.99 -5.47 -24.64
C GLU A 109 3.45 -5.48 -24.19
N LYS A 110 4.06 -4.30 -24.32
CA LYS A 110 5.40 -4.01 -23.80
C LYS A 110 5.33 -2.81 -22.88
N ILE A 111 6.22 -2.77 -21.89
CA ILE A 111 6.41 -1.65 -20.98
C ILE A 111 7.90 -1.33 -20.89
N SER A 112 8.26 -0.04 -20.90
CA SER A 112 9.66 0.38 -20.76
C SER A 112 10.21 0.05 -19.36
N VAL A 113 11.53 -0.11 -19.26
CA VAL A 113 12.21 -0.27 -17.97
C VAL A 113 11.96 0.95 -17.07
N LEU A 114 11.98 2.17 -17.63
CA LEU A 114 11.72 3.39 -16.88
C LEU A 114 10.29 3.42 -16.32
N ASP A 115 9.27 3.16 -17.13
CA ASP A 115 7.89 3.08 -16.68
C ASP A 115 7.69 1.97 -15.64
N SER A 116 8.41 0.85 -15.80
CA SER A 116 8.38 -0.25 -14.84
C SER A 116 8.92 0.18 -13.47
N ILE A 117 10.01 0.95 -13.42
CA ILE A 117 10.58 1.48 -12.18
C ILE A 117 9.56 2.42 -11.50
N TYR A 118 8.95 3.34 -12.24
CA TYR A 118 7.92 4.23 -11.71
C TYR A 118 6.66 3.47 -11.26
N ALA A 119 6.23 2.50 -12.05
CA ALA A 119 5.08 1.67 -11.68
C ALA A 119 5.33 0.85 -10.40
N LEU A 120 6.55 0.37 -10.18
CA LEU A 120 6.94 -0.36 -8.97
C LEU A 120 7.04 0.57 -7.75
N SER A 121 7.67 1.74 -7.89
CA SER A 121 7.92 2.69 -6.78
C SER A 121 6.66 3.47 -6.42
N ILE A 122 5.96 4.05 -7.40
CA ILE A 122 4.83 4.98 -7.23
C ILE A 122 3.51 4.23 -7.08
N LYS A 123 3.15 3.40 -8.08
CA LYS A 123 1.88 2.64 -8.11
C LYS A 123 1.93 1.36 -7.31
N SER A 124 3.14 0.83 -7.07
CA SER A 124 3.31 -0.49 -6.43
C SER A 124 2.72 -1.66 -7.24
N ALA A 125 2.80 -1.60 -8.57
CA ALA A 125 2.15 -2.50 -9.50
C ALA A 125 2.71 -3.93 -9.42
N ASN A 126 1.84 -4.91 -9.13
CA ASN A 126 2.22 -6.31 -8.99
C ASN A 126 2.39 -7.00 -10.36
N ASP A 127 1.55 -6.65 -11.35
CA ASP A 127 1.68 -7.12 -12.74
C ASP A 127 3.02 -6.70 -13.35
N VAL A 128 3.48 -5.47 -13.08
CA VAL A 128 4.80 -5.00 -13.51
C VAL A 128 5.91 -5.76 -12.79
N ALA A 129 5.76 -6.09 -11.50
CA ALA A 129 6.78 -6.87 -10.78
C ALA A 129 6.96 -8.26 -11.39
N VAL A 130 5.87 -8.93 -11.76
CA VAL A 130 5.92 -10.23 -12.47
C VAL A 130 6.55 -10.06 -13.86
N THR A 131 6.13 -9.04 -14.62
CA THR A 131 6.71 -8.72 -15.94
C THR A 131 8.22 -8.54 -15.86
N VAL A 132 8.72 -7.73 -14.92
CA VAL A 132 10.16 -7.54 -14.70
C VAL A 132 10.85 -8.87 -14.37
N ALA A 133 10.28 -9.65 -13.45
CA ALA A 133 10.87 -10.91 -13.02
C ALA A 133 11.00 -11.93 -14.16
N GLU A 134 9.97 -12.04 -14.99
CA GLU A 134 9.96 -12.97 -16.13
C GLU A 134 10.95 -12.56 -17.22
N ASN A 135 11.03 -11.26 -17.54
CA ASN A 135 11.98 -10.76 -18.54
C ASN A 135 13.44 -10.87 -18.06
N MET A 136 13.71 -10.64 -16.77
CA MET A 136 15.08 -10.66 -16.24
C MET A 136 15.59 -12.08 -15.91
N ALA A 137 14.69 -13.03 -15.62
CA ALA A 137 15.10 -14.37 -15.15
C ALA A 137 14.32 -15.54 -15.79
N GLY A 138 13.45 -15.26 -16.76
CA GLY A 138 12.61 -16.27 -17.43
C GLY A 138 11.45 -16.78 -16.58
N SER A 139 11.41 -16.49 -15.26
CA SER A 139 10.25 -16.77 -14.40
C SER A 139 10.37 -16.03 -13.06
N GLU A 140 9.22 -15.69 -12.45
CA GLU A 140 9.19 -15.06 -11.12
C GLU A 140 9.89 -15.93 -10.05
N LYS A 141 9.74 -17.25 -10.11
CA LYS A 141 10.41 -18.18 -9.18
C LYS A 141 11.94 -18.11 -9.28
N LYS A 142 12.50 -18.06 -10.48
CA LYS A 142 13.94 -17.87 -10.69
C LYS A 142 14.39 -16.50 -10.21
N PHE A 143 13.63 -15.45 -10.52
CA PHE A 143 13.91 -14.11 -10.08
C PHE A 143 13.92 -13.97 -8.56
N ALA A 144 12.95 -14.56 -7.85
CA ALA A 144 12.91 -14.57 -6.38
C ALA A 144 14.14 -15.24 -5.75
N ARG A 145 14.68 -16.28 -6.41
CA ARG A 145 15.97 -16.89 -5.99
C ARG A 145 17.13 -15.89 -6.15
N LEU A 146 17.19 -15.16 -7.28
CA LEU A 146 18.20 -14.11 -7.48
C LEU A 146 18.07 -13.00 -6.44
N MET A 147 16.84 -12.56 -6.12
CA MET A 147 16.58 -11.60 -5.04
C MET A 147 17.12 -12.10 -3.70
N THR A 148 16.93 -13.38 -3.37
CA THR A 148 17.41 -13.97 -2.11
C THR A 148 18.94 -14.11 -2.10
N ILE A 149 19.57 -14.50 -3.21
CA ILE A 149 21.03 -14.52 -3.35
C ILE A 149 21.58 -13.11 -3.17
N LYS A 150 21.01 -12.12 -3.83
CA LYS A 150 21.42 -10.71 -3.67
C LYS A 150 21.25 -10.24 -2.21
N ALA A 151 20.15 -10.60 -1.56
CA ALA A 151 19.95 -10.30 -0.15
C ALA A 151 21.12 -10.84 0.72
N ARG A 152 21.58 -12.08 0.50
CA ARG A 152 22.73 -12.64 1.21
C ARG A 152 24.02 -11.85 0.95
N GLN A 153 24.28 -11.46 -0.31
CA GLN A 153 25.42 -10.64 -0.70
C GLN A 153 25.42 -9.27 -0.01
N LEU A 154 24.22 -8.69 0.21
CA LEU A 154 24.04 -7.44 0.94
C LEU A 154 24.03 -7.60 2.46
N GLY A 155 24.27 -8.82 2.97
CA GLY A 155 24.27 -9.11 4.41
C GLY A 155 22.87 -9.16 5.04
N MET A 156 21.81 -9.31 4.25
CA MET A 156 20.42 -9.49 4.69
C MET A 156 20.19 -10.96 5.08
N LYS A 157 20.74 -11.36 6.22
CA LYS A 157 20.79 -12.78 6.65
C LYS A 157 19.40 -13.33 7.01
N ASP A 158 18.48 -12.48 7.46
CA ASP A 158 17.14 -12.84 7.90
C ASP A 158 16.05 -12.47 6.88
N THR A 159 16.39 -12.59 5.59
CA THR A 159 15.46 -12.28 4.48
C THR A 159 15.35 -13.44 3.52
N ASN A 160 14.12 -13.76 3.10
CA ASN A 160 13.83 -14.71 2.04
C ASN A 160 12.74 -14.15 1.12
N PHE A 161 12.98 -14.14 -0.18
CA PHE A 161 12.02 -13.74 -1.20
C PHE A 161 11.47 -14.96 -1.92
N THR A 162 10.14 -14.98 -2.16
CA THR A 162 9.43 -16.03 -2.88
C THR A 162 8.77 -15.52 -4.16
N ASN A 163 8.60 -14.19 -4.27
CA ASN A 163 8.07 -13.50 -5.44
C ASN A 163 8.63 -12.07 -5.55
N ALA A 164 8.43 -11.43 -6.70
CA ALA A 164 8.95 -10.11 -7.02
C ALA A 164 8.08 -8.96 -6.47
N SER A 165 6.83 -9.23 -6.16
CA SER A 165 5.84 -8.21 -5.84
C SER A 165 5.67 -7.94 -4.33
N GLY A 166 6.00 -8.91 -3.51
CA GLY A 166 5.69 -8.90 -2.08
C GLY A 166 4.27 -9.42 -1.77
N TRP A 167 3.64 -10.11 -2.72
CA TRP A 167 2.39 -10.80 -2.43
C TRP A 167 2.60 -11.81 -1.31
N HIS A 168 1.58 -11.99 -0.48
CA HIS A 168 1.71 -12.81 0.72
C HIS A 168 2.09 -14.26 0.41
N ASP A 169 3.18 -14.69 1.03
CA ASP A 169 3.64 -16.08 1.11
C ASP A 169 4.24 -16.27 2.52
N PRO A 170 3.86 -17.31 3.26
CA PRO A 170 4.41 -17.57 4.61
C PRO A 170 5.94 -17.71 4.64
N LYS A 171 6.55 -18.12 3.53
CA LYS A 171 8.00 -18.27 3.39
C LYS A 171 8.71 -16.97 3.00
N GLN A 172 7.97 -15.89 2.69
CA GLN A 172 8.53 -14.58 2.37
C GLN A 172 8.61 -13.71 3.62
N TYR A 173 9.81 -13.46 4.09
CA TYR A 173 10.05 -12.68 5.31
C TYR A 173 11.30 -11.81 5.20
N THR A 174 11.39 -10.82 6.06
CA THR A 174 12.54 -9.93 6.23
C THR A 174 12.55 -9.37 7.66
N THR A 175 13.48 -8.46 7.95
CA THR A 175 13.54 -7.68 9.20
C THR A 175 13.73 -6.20 8.89
N ALA A 176 13.43 -5.31 9.84
CA ALA A 176 13.72 -3.88 9.66
C ALA A 176 15.24 -3.62 9.50
N VAL A 177 16.08 -4.41 10.16
CA VAL A 177 17.53 -4.34 10.00
C VAL A 177 17.97 -4.67 8.57
N ASP A 178 17.42 -5.74 8.00
CA ASP A 178 17.77 -6.15 6.63
C ASP A 178 17.23 -5.17 5.58
N LEU A 179 16.03 -4.61 5.79
CA LEU A 179 15.49 -3.54 4.94
C LEU A 179 16.35 -2.28 4.99
N ALA A 180 16.94 -1.94 6.15
CA ALA A 180 17.89 -0.84 6.27
C ALA A 180 19.15 -1.10 5.45
N LYS A 181 19.71 -2.32 5.49
CA LYS A 181 20.87 -2.70 4.66
C LYS A 181 20.56 -2.56 3.15
N LEU A 182 19.40 -3.04 2.72
CA LEU A 182 18.95 -2.87 1.33
C LEU A 182 18.83 -1.40 0.95
N THR A 183 18.25 -0.57 1.83
CA THR A 183 18.07 0.86 1.60
C THR A 183 19.42 1.59 1.51
N MET A 184 20.36 1.25 2.38
CA MET A 184 21.73 1.79 2.32
C MET A 184 22.45 1.35 1.05
N ALA A 185 22.32 0.07 0.69
CA ALA A 185 22.96 -0.48 -0.50
C ALA A 185 22.45 0.18 -1.77
N ILE A 186 21.13 0.34 -1.96
CA ILE A 186 20.58 0.94 -3.18
C ILE A 186 21.01 2.41 -3.33
N LYS A 187 21.13 3.16 -2.21
CA LYS A 187 21.60 4.55 -2.21
C LYS A 187 23.10 4.64 -2.53
N ARG A 188 23.92 3.71 -2.00
CA ARG A 188 25.36 3.65 -2.22
C ARG A 188 25.73 3.19 -3.63
N ASP A 189 25.08 2.12 -4.11
CA ASP A 189 25.48 1.41 -5.33
C ASP A 189 24.93 2.09 -6.60
N PHE A 190 23.83 2.83 -6.46
CA PHE A 190 23.08 3.45 -7.58
C PHE A 190 22.66 4.90 -7.31
N PRO A 191 23.57 5.81 -6.86
CA PRO A 191 23.20 7.18 -6.52
C PRO A 191 22.56 7.93 -7.71
N GLN A 192 23.00 7.63 -8.94
CA GLN A 192 22.46 8.24 -10.18
C GLN A 192 21.00 7.85 -10.44
N TYR A 193 20.55 6.66 -10.01
CA TYR A 193 19.18 6.16 -10.20
C TYR A 193 18.30 6.37 -8.97
N TYR A 194 18.92 6.62 -7.81
CA TYR A 194 18.20 6.71 -6.54
C TYR A 194 17.14 7.82 -6.54
N LYS A 195 17.37 8.92 -7.25
CA LYS A 195 16.42 10.04 -7.41
C LYS A 195 15.06 9.61 -7.97
N LEU A 196 14.97 8.50 -8.71
CA LEU A 196 13.70 7.98 -9.24
C LEU A 196 12.69 7.59 -8.14
N PHE A 197 13.15 7.36 -6.91
CA PHE A 197 12.26 7.14 -5.77
C PHE A 197 11.61 8.42 -5.23
N SER A 198 12.14 9.60 -5.56
CA SER A 198 11.62 10.89 -5.12
C SER A 198 10.44 11.37 -5.97
N GLU A 199 10.18 10.73 -7.10
CA GLU A 199 9.09 11.09 -7.99
C GLU A 199 7.73 10.83 -7.33
N LYS A 200 6.86 11.85 -7.41
CA LYS A 200 5.54 11.84 -6.77
C LYS A 200 4.43 11.36 -7.69
N SER A 201 4.68 11.39 -8.99
CA SER A 201 3.77 10.94 -10.04
C SER A 201 4.52 10.57 -11.30
N PHE A 202 3.88 9.81 -12.18
CA PHE A 202 4.34 9.59 -13.55
C PHE A 202 3.13 9.47 -14.48
N VAL A 203 3.38 9.66 -15.78
CA VAL A 203 2.33 9.52 -16.81
C VAL A 203 2.49 8.16 -17.48
N TYR A 204 1.44 7.37 -17.49
CA TYR A 204 1.39 6.10 -18.19
C TYR A 204 0.14 6.03 -19.07
N LYS A 205 0.32 5.81 -20.37
CA LYS A 205 -0.77 5.79 -21.38
C LYS A 205 -1.72 7.01 -21.24
N GLY A 206 -1.16 8.21 -21.13
CA GLY A 206 -1.90 9.47 -21.02
C GLY A 206 -2.56 9.71 -19.66
N LYS A 207 -2.38 8.82 -18.68
CA LYS A 207 -2.97 8.99 -17.33
C LYS A 207 -1.89 9.32 -16.32
N THR A 208 -2.09 10.39 -15.55
CA THR A 208 -1.23 10.72 -14.40
C THR A 208 -1.53 9.78 -13.23
N ILE A 209 -0.50 9.11 -12.73
CA ILE A 209 -0.57 8.21 -11.59
C ILE A 209 0.23 8.83 -10.45
N ASN A 210 -0.45 9.19 -9.37
CA ASN A 210 0.17 9.79 -8.20
C ASN A 210 0.61 8.72 -7.18
N THR A 211 1.66 9.06 -6.40
CA THR A 211 2.08 8.23 -5.29
C THR A 211 1.04 8.19 -4.17
N HIS A 212 0.88 7.04 -3.54
CA HIS A 212 0.12 6.89 -2.31
C HIS A 212 1.00 6.93 -1.04
N ASN A 213 2.29 7.18 -1.19
CA ASN A 213 3.22 7.41 -0.08
C ASN A 213 3.13 8.88 0.37
N LYS A 214 2.21 9.16 1.32
CA LYS A 214 1.98 10.52 1.81
C LYS A 214 3.23 11.13 2.44
N VAL A 215 4.02 10.36 3.20
CA VAL A 215 5.24 10.85 3.83
C VAL A 215 6.26 11.29 2.78
N ALA A 216 6.50 10.47 1.74
CA ALA A 216 7.40 10.86 0.65
C ALA A 216 6.89 12.09 -0.12
N ALA A 217 5.56 12.29 -0.21
CA ALA A 217 4.97 13.42 -0.92
C ALA A 217 5.08 14.74 -0.14
N THR A 218 5.02 14.71 1.21
CA THR A 218 4.79 15.92 2.03
C THR A 218 5.87 16.20 3.07
N TYR A 219 6.66 15.21 3.50
CA TYR A 219 7.67 15.43 4.54
C TYR A 219 8.90 16.14 3.96
N PRO A 220 9.33 17.26 4.57
CA PRO A 220 10.47 18.04 4.07
C PRO A 220 11.76 17.20 4.04
N GLY A 221 12.41 17.16 2.87
CA GLY A 221 13.63 16.40 2.65
C GLY A 221 13.44 14.91 2.43
N ALA A 222 12.21 14.40 2.35
CA ALA A 222 11.95 13.01 2.02
C ALA A 222 12.37 12.68 0.58
N GLU A 223 13.14 11.59 0.41
CA GLU A 223 13.65 11.11 -0.88
C GLU A 223 12.90 9.84 -1.37
N GLY A 224 11.90 9.40 -0.64
CA GLY A 224 11.13 8.17 -0.91
C GLY A 224 10.94 7.39 0.39
N LEU A 225 10.81 6.08 0.44
CA LEU A 225 11.15 5.06 -0.54
C LEU A 225 9.91 4.24 -0.97
N LYS A 226 9.33 3.46 -0.03
CA LYS A 226 8.29 2.48 -0.40
C LYS A 226 7.32 2.19 0.74
N THR A 227 6.04 2.08 0.40
CA THR A 227 4.97 1.56 1.28
C THR A 227 4.73 0.07 1.00
N GLY A 228 4.18 -0.64 2.00
CA GLY A 228 3.73 -2.01 1.86
C GLY A 228 2.49 -2.27 2.70
N TYR A 229 1.57 -3.09 2.19
CA TYR A 229 0.40 -3.54 2.91
C TYR A 229 -0.15 -4.84 2.36
N HIS A 230 -0.46 -5.75 3.22
CA HIS A 230 -1.46 -6.81 3.08
C HIS A 230 -1.87 -7.23 4.51
N VAL A 231 -2.99 -7.92 4.67
CA VAL A 231 -3.57 -8.20 5.99
C VAL A 231 -2.55 -8.80 6.97
N PRO A 232 -1.77 -9.86 6.63
CA PRO A 232 -0.80 -10.44 7.57
C PRO A 232 0.43 -9.55 7.86
N ALA A 233 0.75 -8.56 7.01
CA ALA A 233 1.90 -7.67 7.19
C ALA A 233 1.56 -6.41 7.98
N GLY A 234 0.29 -5.99 7.98
CA GLY A 234 -0.07 -4.64 8.38
C GLY A 234 0.49 -3.58 7.41
N CYS A 235 0.44 -2.33 7.82
CA CYS A 235 0.96 -1.21 7.04
C CYS A 235 2.45 -0.98 7.34
N ASN A 236 3.28 -1.05 6.30
CA ASN A 236 4.74 -0.90 6.34
C ASN A 236 5.19 0.34 5.57
N LEU A 237 6.31 0.94 5.96
CA LEU A 237 6.93 2.07 5.27
C LEU A 237 8.44 2.09 5.48
N ILE A 238 9.19 2.31 4.40
CA ILE A 238 10.57 2.76 4.41
C ILE A 238 10.59 4.21 3.95
N THR A 239 11.24 5.09 4.70
CA THR A 239 11.48 6.47 4.30
C THR A 239 12.95 6.79 4.46
N THR A 240 13.51 7.47 3.46
CA THR A 240 14.78 8.17 3.58
C THR A 240 14.52 9.66 3.50
N ALA A 241 15.26 10.41 4.26
CA ALA A 241 15.15 11.87 4.26
C ALA A 241 16.52 12.52 4.55
N THR A 242 16.78 13.66 3.88
CA THR A 242 18.02 14.44 4.11
C THR A 242 17.65 15.88 4.41
N ARG A 243 18.19 16.42 5.52
CA ARG A 243 17.97 17.81 5.95
C ARG A 243 19.23 18.34 6.63
N GLY A 244 19.69 19.55 6.24
CA GLY A 244 20.84 20.19 6.85
C GLY A 244 22.11 19.30 6.86
N GLY A 245 22.37 18.56 5.78
CA GLY A 245 23.50 17.63 5.65
C GLY A 245 23.33 16.30 6.39
N LYS A 246 22.33 16.15 7.26
CA LYS A 246 22.02 14.89 7.96
C LYS A 246 21.09 14.03 7.12
N SER A 247 21.43 12.76 6.92
CA SER A 247 20.63 11.76 6.21
C SER A 247 20.11 10.71 7.19
N LEU A 248 18.83 10.36 7.08
CA LEU A 248 18.20 9.32 7.89
C LEU A 248 17.58 8.25 6.99
N VAL A 249 17.66 6.99 7.44
CA VAL A 249 16.86 5.87 6.94
C VAL A 249 15.95 5.42 8.07
N ALA A 250 14.64 5.48 7.86
CA ALA A 250 13.64 5.11 8.84
C ALA A 250 12.71 4.03 8.29
N ILE A 251 12.41 3.03 9.13
CA ILE A 251 11.56 1.89 8.78
C ILE A 251 10.54 1.71 9.90
N VAL A 252 9.26 1.57 9.51
CA VAL A 252 8.17 1.20 10.41
C VAL A 252 7.33 0.11 9.76
N THR A 253 6.91 -0.89 10.53
CA THR A 253 6.15 -2.03 10.01
C THR A 253 5.03 -2.43 10.97
N GLY A 254 4.07 -3.21 10.47
CA GLY A 254 3.07 -3.87 11.29
C GLY A 254 1.92 -2.99 11.78
N HIS A 255 1.82 -1.74 11.34
CA HIS A 255 0.77 -0.83 11.78
C HIS A 255 -0.61 -1.23 11.24
N LYS A 256 -1.67 -0.99 12.04
CA LYS A 256 -3.04 -1.36 11.67
C LYS A 256 -3.61 -0.58 10.48
N ASN A 257 -3.13 0.64 10.24
CA ASN A 257 -3.53 1.47 9.11
C ASN A 257 -2.44 2.44 8.69
N SER A 258 -2.62 3.10 7.53
CA SER A 258 -1.65 4.04 6.98
C SER A 258 -1.47 5.29 7.86
N THR A 259 -2.52 5.77 8.51
CA THR A 259 -2.44 6.97 9.37
C THR A 259 -1.51 6.74 10.55
N THR A 260 -1.69 5.64 11.32
CA THR A 260 -0.82 5.33 12.47
C THR A 260 0.62 5.08 12.03
N ARG A 261 0.83 4.42 10.87
CA ARG A 261 2.15 4.22 10.25
C ARG A 261 2.82 5.54 9.90
N ASP A 262 2.12 6.44 9.20
CA ASP A 262 2.66 7.73 8.75
C ASP A 262 2.97 8.64 9.95
N THR A 263 2.06 8.73 10.93
CA THR A 263 2.29 9.47 12.18
C THR A 263 3.53 8.96 12.92
N LYS A 264 3.70 7.63 13.03
CA LYS A 264 4.89 7.05 13.66
C LYS A 264 6.16 7.39 12.90
N MET A 265 6.12 7.32 11.55
CA MET A 265 7.26 7.66 10.70
C MET A 265 7.67 9.11 10.85
N VAL A 266 6.71 10.05 10.74
CA VAL A 266 6.99 11.49 10.89
C VAL A 266 7.56 11.79 12.26
N ARG A 267 6.97 11.25 13.35
CA ARG A 267 7.50 11.44 14.71
C ARG A 267 8.93 10.96 14.86
N LEU A 268 9.29 9.82 14.28
CA LEU A 268 10.66 9.30 14.33
C LEU A 268 11.63 10.22 13.57
N LEU A 269 11.25 10.66 12.37
CA LEU A 269 12.06 11.59 11.58
C LEU A 269 12.26 12.92 12.32
N ASP A 270 11.19 13.53 12.83
CA ASP A 270 11.25 14.78 13.58
C ASP A 270 12.16 14.68 14.80
N THR A 271 11.99 13.62 15.60
CA THR A 271 12.84 13.35 16.76
C THR A 271 14.32 13.33 16.39
N HIS A 272 14.64 12.62 15.31
CA HIS A 272 16.06 12.41 14.95
C HIS A 272 16.65 13.54 14.08
N PHE A 273 15.82 14.41 13.49
CA PHE A 273 16.27 15.69 12.91
C PHE A 273 16.33 16.82 13.94
N GLY A 274 15.87 16.61 15.19
CA GLY A 274 15.82 17.63 16.22
C GLY A 274 14.72 18.67 16.01
N VAL A 275 13.64 18.31 15.29
CA VAL A 275 12.49 19.20 15.09
C VAL A 275 11.62 19.14 16.34
N PRO A 276 11.27 20.30 16.96
CA PRO A 276 10.35 20.31 18.09
C PRO A 276 9.00 19.71 17.71
N GLN A 277 8.52 18.75 18.50
CA GLN A 277 7.19 18.18 18.26
C GLN A 277 6.12 19.19 18.72
N LEU A 278 5.19 19.55 17.85
CA LEU A 278 4.04 20.43 18.15
C LEU A 278 3.24 19.99 19.40
N SER A 279 3.20 18.67 19.69
CA SER A 279 2.57 18.13 20.90
C SER A 279 3.21 18.63 22.21
N ASN A 280 4.52 18.97 22.20
CA ASN A 280 5.20 19.52 23.36
C ASN A 280 5.01 21.04 23.50
N MET A 281 4.55 21.72 22.48
CA MET A 281 4.24 23.16 22.52
C MET A 281 2.85 23.42 23.09
N VAL A 282 1.88 22.51 22.85
CA VAL A 282 0.51 22.64 23.41
C VAL A 282 0.50 22.36 24.94
N ALA A 283 1.40 21.52 25.44
CA ALA A 283 1.53 21.25 26.87
C ALA A 283 2.19 22.38 27.67
N LYS A 284 2.82 23.36 27.00
CA LYS A 284 3.46 24.55 27.64
C LYS A 284 2.65 25.83 27.50
N SER A 285 1.51 25.83 26.83
CA SER A 285 0.62 27.01 26.84
C SER A 285 -0.13 27.07 28.19
N PRO A 286 -0.13 28.21 28.91
CA PRO A 286 -0.91 28.35 30.15
C PRO A 286 -2.38 28.12 29.81
N GLN A 287 -3.02 27.20 30.52
CA GLN A 287 -4.47 27.05 30.42
C GLN A 287 -5.13 28.36 30.78
N PRO A 288 -6.08 28.88 30.00
CA PRO A 288 -6.86 30.04 30.42
C PRO A 288 -7.65 29.66 31.67
N THR A 289 -7.33 30.31 32.80
CA THR A 289 -8.10 30.21 34.03
C THR A 289 -9.52 30.69 33.76
N LEU A 290 -10.48 29.80 33.66
CA LEU A 290 -11.90 30.11 33.63
C LEU A 290 -12.26 30.76 34.97
N LYS A 291 -12.33 32.09 35.01
CA LYS A 291 -12.96 32.83 36.11
C LYS A 291 -14.44 32.41 36.17
N LYS A 292 -14.80 31.75 37.26
CA LYS A 292 -16.21 31.46 37.61
C LYS A 292 -16.99 32.78 37.64
N SER A 293 -17.81 33.05 36.62
CA SER A 293 -18.81 34.12 36.68
C SER A 293 -20.06 33.56 37.38
N SER A 294 -20.43 34.30 38.43
CA SER A 294 -21.59 34.08 39.26
C SER A 294 -22.90 34.03 38.44
N LYS A 295 -23.72 33.03 38.75
CA LYS A 295 -25.10 32.90 38.29
C LYS A 295 -25.90 34.13 38.69
N LYS A 296 -26.42 34.92 37.74
CA LYS A 296 -27.55 35.79 37.94
C LYS A 296 -28.69 35.28 37.05
N SER A 297 -29.76 34.87 37.72
CA SER A 297 -31.02 34.44 37.12
C SER A 297 -31.69 35.57 36.36
N ILE A 298 -32.11 35.31 35.13
CA ILE A 298 -33.18 36.11 34.49
C ILE A 298 -34.11 35.11 33.78
N ASN A 299 -35.34 35.03 34.33
CA ASN A 299 -36.52 34.47 33.68
C ASN A 299 -37.09 35.45 32.63
N LYS A 300 -37.84 34.89 31.67
CA LYS A 300 -38.58 35.50 30.55
C LYS A 300 -37.78 35.60 29.26
N THR A 301 -38.10 34.86 28.18
CA THR A 301 -39.32 35.03 27.39
C THR A 301 -39.44 33.80 26.44
N LYS A 302 -40.45 32.98 26.66
CA LYS A 302 -41.04 32.09 25.63
C LYS A 302 -42.02 32.96 24.86
N GLN A 303 -41.74 33.16 23.57
CA GLN A 303 -42.72 33.50 22.51
C GLN A 303 -41.96 34.15 21.36
N GLN A 304 -41.63 33.36 20.34
CA GLN A 304 -41.45 33.73 18.92
C GLN A 304 -40.66 32.64 18.19
N SER A 305 -41.33 31.56 17.87
CA SER A 305 -40.83 30.54 16.88
C SER A 305 -41.97 29.78 16.25
N VAL A 306 -43.02 30.47 15.78
CA VAL A 306 -44.14 29.90 15.02
C VAL A 306 -44.45 30.66 13.71
N ALA A 307 -43.58 31.45 13.18
CA ALA A 307 -43.84 32.28 11.98
C ALA A 307 -42.86 32.08 10.81
N MET A 308 -42.22 30.92 10.66
CA MET A 308 -41.33 30.67 9.50
C MET A 308 -41.43 29.25 8.91
N LYS A 309 -42.63 28.70 8.78
CA LYS A 309 -42.88 27.41 8.09
C LYS A 309 -43.91 27.44 6.99
N ASN A 310 -44.37 28.59 6.50
CA ASN A 310 -45.42 28.66 5.46
C ASN A 310 -45.08 29.40 4.16
N SER A 311 -43.81 29.71 3.85
CA SER A 311 -43.48 30.38 2.58
C SER A 311 -42.77 29.50 1.51
N ASN A 312 -42.51 28.21 1.77
CA ASN A 312 -41.79 27.33 0.82
C ASN A 312 -42.69 26.28 0.11
N LYS A 313 -43.99 26.47 0.10
CA LYS A 313 -44.93 25.55 -0.59
C LYS A 313 -45.63 26.13 -1.84
N LYS A 314 -45.27 27.33 -2.29
CA LYS A 314 -45.94 28.01 -3.45
C LYS A 314 -45.08 28.14 -4.71
N ASN A 315 -43.79 27.73 -4.71
CA ASN A 315 -42.93 27.87 -5.89
C ASN A 315 -42.55 26.55 -6.60
N LYS A 316 -43.27 25.47 -6.38
CA LYS A 316 -43.02 24.19 -7.09
C LYS A 316 -44.02 23.85 -8.20
N ASN A 317 -45.00 24.71 -8.50
CA ASN A 317 -46.04 24.42 -9.52
C ASN A 317 -46.04 25.32 -10.75
N LEU A 318 -44.94 26.07 -11.04
CA LEU A 318 -44.87 26.90 -12.27
C LEU A 318 -43.75 26.49 -13.24
N ALA A 319 -43.14 25.33 -13.11
CA ALA A 319 -42.05 24.86 -14.00
C ALA A 319 -42.38 23.61 -14.80
N LYS A 320 -43.69 23.31 -15.01
CA LYS A 320 -44.12 22.13 -15.80
C LYS A 320 -45.04 22.45 -16.98
N THR A 321 -45.00 23.65 -17.57
CA THR A 321 -45.79 23.97 -18.77
C THR A 321 -45.00 24.87 -19.70
N LYS A 322 -43.87 24.44 -20.25
CA LYS A 322 -43.26 24.99 -21.48
C LYS A 322 -42.17 24.02 -22.00
N SER A 323 -42.58 22.90 -22.60
CA SER A 323 -41.77 22.18 -23.58
C SER A 323 -42.64 21.25 -24.40
N HIS A 324 -43.50 21.83 -25.24
CA HIS A 324 -44.09 21.16 -26.40
C HIS A 324 -44.45 22.23 -27.39
N LYS A 325 -43.59 22.46 -28.36
CA LYS A 325 -43.84 22.92 -29.74
C LYS A 325 -42.49 23.42 -30.33
N THR A 326 -41.91 22.58 -31.15
CA THR A 326 -41.47 22.91 -32.50
C THR A 326 -40.56 21.79 -32.99
N SER A 327 -41.17 20.88 -33.71
CA SER A 327 -40.54 20.08 -34.75
C SER A 327 -41.39 20.27 -35.98
N LYS A 328 -40.83 20.92 -37.03
CA LYS A 328 -41.11 20.79 -38.44
C LYS A 328 -40.63 22.05 -39.16
N ALA A 329 -39.50 21.96 -39.76
CA ALA A 329 -39.19 22.35 -41.14
C ALA A 329 -37.72 21.92 -41.38
#